data_6efd70e801d106e419b74a232444182f
#
_entry.id   6efd70e801d106e419b74a232444182f
#
_cell.length_a   1.000
_cell.length_b   1.000
_cell.length_c   1.000
_cell.angle_alpha   90.00
_cell.angle_beta   90.00
_cell.angle_gamma   90.00
#
_symmetry.space_group_name_H-M   'P 1'
#
loop_
_entity.id
_entity.type
_entity.pdbx_description
1 polymer ?
#
loop_
_entity_poly.entity_id
_entity_poly.type
_entity_poly.pdbx_seq_one_letter_code
_entity_poly.pdbx_strand_id
1 'polypeptide(L)'
;TCVMDINPIKYLGAKPVYVDIEPNTFNMNPALLEGKITSKTKIIVAQHTYGYPCDMDAITEIAAKRGIVVIEDCCLSFGSTYKGKTVGMFGKAAYFSFQWNKPFTTGLGGMAITNDADLAEKIKGLCDSDLCMPSAKEVLMLTAQLAVYRMFIYPRTTALAQNIFRYLTKKGAVVGSSS
;
A
#
# COMPACT_ATOMS: atom_id res chain seq x y z
N THR A 1 -8.67 -6.99 1.71
CA THR A 1 -7.99 -6.27 0.60
C THR A 1 -8.65 -4.93 0.37
N CYS A 2 -7.87 -3.89 0.19
CA CYS A 2 -8.35 -2.53 -0.08
C CYS A 2 -8.81 -2.42 -1.54
N VAL A 3 -9.85 -1.61 -1.79
CA VAL A 3 -10.31 -1.32 -3.16
C VAL A 3 -9.22 -0.65 -4.01
N MET A 4 -8.29 0.04 -3.37
CA MET A 4 -7.16 0.69 -4.04
C MET A 4 -6.17 -0.30 -4.65
N ASP A 5 -6.10 -1.54 -4.16
CA ASP A 5 -5.29 -2.61 -4.76
C ASP A 5 -5.98 -3.22 -5.99
N ILE A 6 -7.32 -3.23 -5.98
CA ILE A 6 -8.13 -3.86 -7.02
C ILE A 6 -8.31 -2.96 -8.24
N ASN A 7 -8.44 -1.66 -8.02
CA ASN A 7 -8.69 -0.72 -9.11
C ASN A 7 -7.58 -0.71 -10.17
N PRO A 8 -6.28 -0.62 -9.85
CA PRO A 8 -5.21 -0.70 -10.84
C PRO A 8 -5.24 -2.00 -11.66
N ILE A 9 -5.54 -3.13 -11.00
CA ILE A 9 -5.65 -4.43 -11.68
C ILE A 9 -6.74 -4.39 -12.74
N LYS A 10 -7.91 -3.82 -12.39
CA LYS A 10 -9.03 -3.67 -13.33
C LYS A 10 -8.75 -2.67 -14.45
N TYR A 11 -8.09 -1.56 -14.14
CA TYR A 11 -7.71 -0.56 -15.17
C TYR A 11 -6.77 -1.13 -16.22
N LEU A 12 -5.92 -2.09 -15.82
CA LEU A 12 -5.05 -2.82 -16.74
C LEU A 12 -5.77 -3.95 -17.50
N GLY A 13 -7.10 -4.11 -17.35
CA GLY A 13 -7.88 -5.18 -17.97
C GLY A 13 -7.63 -6.57 -17.36
N ALA A 14 -6.91 -6.64 -16.24
CA ALA A 14 -6.63 -7.91 -15.57
C ALA A 14 -7.78 -8.30 -14.62
N LYS A 15 -7.90 -9.60 -14.33
CA LYS A 15 -8.91 -10.14 -13.44
C LYS A 15 -8.29 -10.44 -12.07
N PRO A 16 -8.73 -9.80 -10.99
CA PRO A 16 -8.31 -10.15 -9.64
C PRO A 16 -8.92 -11.51 -9.23
N VAL A 17 -8.10 -12.35 -8.61
CA VAL A 17 -8.50 -13.62 -8.00
C VAL A 17 -8.12 -13.55 -6.53
N TYR A 18 -9.07 -13.80 -5.65
CA TYR A 18 -8.85 -13.71 -4.22
C TYR A 18 -8.47 -15.07 -3.63
N VAL A 19 -7.50 -15.04 -2.74
CA VAL A 19 -7.11 -16.14 -1.87
C VAL A 19 -7.63 -15.84 -0.47
N ASP A 20 -8.20 -16.82 0.20
CA ASP A 20 -8.70 -16.64 1.55
C ASP A 20 -7.54 -16.45 2.55
N ILE A 21 -7.87 -15.95 3.72
CA ILE A 21 -6.90 -15.55 4.75
C ILE A 21 -6.66 -16.66 5.76
N GLU A 22 -5.52 -16.57 6.43
CA GLU A 22 -5.27 -17.32 7.66
C GLU A 22 -5.99 -16.65 8.84
N PRO A 23 -6.73 -17.40 9.66
CA PRO A 23 -7.50 -16.83 10.77
C PRO A 23 -6.66 -16.07 11.82
N ASN A 24 -5.40 -16.47 12.00
CA ASN A 24 -4.53 -15.91 13.03
C ASN A 24 -3.78 -14.65 12.61
N THR A 25 -3.52 -14.48 11.31
CA THR A 25 -2.69 -13.38 10.77
C THR A 25 -3.48 -12.41 9.90
N PHE A 26 -4.64 -12.83 9.40
CA PHE A 26 -5.44 -12.15 8.39
C PHE A 26 -4.70 -11.92 7.06
N ASN A 27 -3.55 -12.55 6.89
CA ASN A 27 -2.80 -12.53 5.64
C ASN A 27 -3.25 -13.66 4.71
N MET A 28 -2.89 -13.55 3.43
CA MET A 28 -3.14 -14.60 2.44
C MET A 28 -2.64 -15.94 2.95
N ASN A 29 -3.50 -16.97 2.86
CA ASN A 29 -3.14 -18.34 3.24
C ASN A 29 -2.35 -19.02 2.10
N PRO A 30 -1.03 -19.30 2.27
CA PRO A 30 -0.23 -19.94 1.22
C PRO A 30 -0.72 -21.32 0.82
N ALA A 31 -1.33 -22.07 1.75
CA ALA A 31 -1.86 -23.41 1.46
C ALA A 31 -3.03 -23.37 0.45
N LEU A 32 -3.73 -22.27 0.35
CA LEU A 32 -4.82 -22.07 -0.60
C LEU A 32 -4.38 -21.41 -1.91
N LEU A 33 -3.16 -20.82 -1.93
CA LEU A 33 -2.66 -20.05 -3.05
C LEU A 33 -2.48 -20.90 -4.31
N GLU A 34 -1.86 -22.09 -4.20
CA GLU A 34 -1.62 -22.96 -5.36
C GLU A 34 -2.89 -23.34 -6.11
N GLY A 35 -3.98 -23.61 -5.38
CA GLY A 35 -5.28 -23.95 -5.97
C GLY A 35 -5.94 -22.80 -6.74
N LYS A 36 -5.46 -21.57 -6.57
CA LYS A 36 -5.95 -20.39 -7.30
C LYS A 36 -5.10 -20.01 -8.51
N ILE A 37 -3.90 -20.59 -8.63
CA ILE A 37 -2.99 -20.31 -9.73
C ILE A 37 -3.44 -21.06 -10.99
N THR A 38 -3.42 -20.36 -12.12
CA THR A 38 -3.67 -20.91 -13.46
C THR A 38 -2.55 -20.48 -14.40
N SER A 39 -2.54 -20.98 -15.64
CA SER A 39 -1.62 -20.54 -16.69
C SER A 39 -1.76 -19.05 -17.04
N LYS A 40 -2.88 -18.42 -16.65
CA LYS A 40 -3.14 -16.99 -16.85
C LYS A 40 -2.64 -16.13 -15.70
N THR A 41 -2.27 -16.70 -14.55
CA THR A 41 -1.76 -15.96 -13.40
C THR A 41 -0.39 -15.38 -13.71
N LYS A 42 -0.21 -14.07 -13.56
CA LYS A 42 1.03 -13.34 -13.85
C LYS A 42 1.66 -12.72 -12.62
N ILE A 43 0.84 -12.31 -11.67
CA ILE A 43 1.27 -11.58 -10.48
C ILE A 43 0.55 -12.13 -9.25
N ILE A 44 1.28 -12.24 -8.15
CA ILE A 44 0.74 -12.43 -6.80
C ILE A 44 1.01 -11.13 -6.05
N VAL A 45 -0.05 -10.54 -5.45
CA VAL A 45 0.08 -9.41 -4.54
C VAL A 45 0.02 -9.93 -3.11
N ALA A 46 1.14 -9.85 -2.40
CA ALA A 46 1.25 -10.24 -0.99
C ALA A 46 0.99 -9.00 -0.12
N GLN A 47 -0.20 -8.90 0.46
CA GLN A 47 -0.59 -7.79 1.32
C GLN A 47 -0.24 -8.11 2.78
N HIS A 48 0.62 -7.30 3.41
CA HIS A 48 1.00 -7.42 4.82
C HIS A 48 -0.05 -6.74 5.72
N THR A 49 -1.05 -7.51 6.13
CA THR A 49 -2.22 -6.99 6.82
C THR A 49 -1.87 -6.52 8.23
N TYR A 50 -2.33 -5.33 8.61
CA TYR A 50 -2.11 -4.72 9.94
C TYR A 50 -0.65 -4.62 10.40
N GLY A 51 0.30 -4.63 9.46
CA GLY A 51 1.72 -4.60 9.78
C GLY A 51 2.33 -5.98 10.09
N TYR A 52 1.53 -7.04 10.06
CA TYR A 52 2.00 -8.41 10.23
C TYR A 52 2.44 -8.97 8.87
N PRO A 53 3.71 -9.39 8.71
CA PRO A 53 4.19 -9.90 7.42
C PRO A 53 3.49 -11.19 6.99
N CYS A 54 3.26 -11.34 5.69
CA CYS A 54 2.88 -12.62 5.09
C CYS A 54 4.00 -13.65 5.28
N ASP A 55 3.67 -14.94 5.15
CA ASP A 55 4.68 -16.00 4.99
C ASP A 55 5.33 -15.86 3.61
N MET A 56 6.36 -15.00 3.55
CA MET A 56 7.03 -14.66 2.29
C MET A 56 7.83 -15.82 1.73
N ASP A 57 8.35 -16.72 2.58
CA ASP A 57 9.08 -17.90 2.11
C ASP A 57 8.14 -18.81 1.31
N ALA A 58 6.99 -19.16 1.86
CA ALA A 58 6.01 -20.00 1.18
C ALA A 58 5.47 -19.32 -0.11
N ILE A 59 5.12 -18.04 -0.05
CA ILE A 59 4.59 -17.31 -1.22
C ILE A 59 5.63 -17.21 -2.33
N THR A 60 6.88 -16.87 -2.01
CA THR A 60 7.93 -16.71 -3.02
C THR A 60 8.36 -18.06 -3.61
N GLU A 61 8.36 -19.13 -2.82
CA GLU A 61 8.61 -20.48 -3.30
C GLU A 61 7.54 -20.94 -4.30
N ILE A 62 6.26 -20.74 -3.97
CA ILE A 62 5.15 -21.09 -4.87
C ILE A 62 5.24 -20.27 -6.17
N ALA A 63 5.51 -18.97 -6.06
CA ALA A 63 5.64 -18.08 -7.20
C ALA A 63 6.81 -18.48 -8.12
N ALA A 64 7.98 -18.80 -7.54
CA ALA A 64 9.17 -19.22 -8.28
C ALA A 64 8.95 -20.51 -9.07
N LYS A 65 8.30 -21.52 -8.47
CA LYS A 65 7.95 -22.78 -9.16
C LYS A 65 7.07 -22.57 -10.40
N ARG A 66 6.33 -21.48 -10.46
CA ARG A 66 5.36 -21.17 -11.52
C ARG A 66 5.81 -20.02 -12.44
N GLY A 67 6.97 -19.41 -12.18
CA GLY A 67 7.46 -18.24 -12.92
C GLY A 67 6.55 -17.02 -12.76
N ILE A 68 5.92 -16.84 -11.59
CA ILE A 68 4.98 -15.77 -11.29
C ILE A 68 5.72 -14.66 -10.51
N VAL A 69 5.42 -13.41 -10.84
CA VAL A 69 5.99 -12.24 -10.16
C VAL A 69 5.24 -12.00 -8.84
N VAL A 70 5.99 -11.75 -7.75
CA VAL A 70 5.45 -11.30 -6.47
C VAL A 70 5.63 -9.81 -6.33
N ILE A 71 4.57 -9.11 -5.94
CA ILE A 71 4.59 -7.70 -5.52
C ILE A 71 4.11 -7.64 -4.08
N GLU A 72 4.79 -6.85 -3.24
CA GLU A 72 4.41 -6.69 -1.84
C GLU A 72 3.58 -5.42 -1.66
N ASP A 73 2.39 -5.56 -1.05
CA ASP A 73 1.63 -4.43 -0.51
C ASP A 73 2.08 -4.17 0.92
N CYS A 74 2.91 -3.15 1.08
CA CYS A 74 3.47 -2.71 2.35
C CYS A 74 2.74 -1.49 2.95
N CYS A 75 1.55 -1.16 2.47
CA CYS A 75 0.82 0.05 2.88
C CYS A 75 0.46 0.12 4.37
N LEU A 76 0.47 -1.01 5.09
CA LEU A 76 0.22 -1.09 6.52
C LEU A 76 1.42 -1.59 7.32
N SER A 77 2.56 -1.86 6.67
CA SER A 77 3.69 -2.59 7.27
C SER A 77 5.03 -1.86 7.17
N PHE A 78 4.99 -0.53 7.05
CA PHE A 78 6.20 0.27 7.01
C PHE A 78 7.05 0.02 8.27
N GLY A 79 8.30 -0.44 8.07
CA GLY A 79 9.22 -0.79 9.15
C GLY A 79 9.07 -2.22 9.71
N SER A 80 8.10 -3.01 9.24
CA SER A 80 7.97 -4.42 9.64
C SER A 80 9.07 -5.29 9.03
N THR A 81 9.38 -6.40 9.71
CA THR A 81 10.39 -7.35 9.26
C THR A 81 9.84 -8.77 9.28
N TYR A 82 10.21 -9.57 8.28
CA TYR A 82 9.99 -11.01 8.22
C TYR A 82 11.33 -11.72 8.31
N LYS A 83 11.52 -12.53 9.37
CA LYS A 83 12.79 -13.26 9.63
C LYS A 83 14.03 -12.34 9.59
N GLY A 84 13.91 -11.13 10.15
CA GLY A 84 15.00 -10.15 10.22
C GLY A 84 15.25 -9.33 8.96
N LYS A 85 14.54 -9.60 7.86
CA LYS A 85 14.61 -8.82 6.62
C LYS A 85 13.39 -7.94 6.48
N THR A 86 13.58 -6.66 6.12
CA THR A 86 12.49 -5.69 5.95
C THR A 86 11.51 -6.14 4.87
N VAL A 87 10.20 -6.02 5.12
CA VAL A 87 9.18 -6.24 4.10
C VAL A 87 9.33 -5.24 2.96
N GLY A 88 8.92 -5.64 1.76
CA GLY A 88 9.17 -4.89 0.53
C GLY A 88 10.45 -5.33 -0.20
N MET A 89 11.22 -6.24 0.39
CA MET A 89 12.49 -6.72 -0.17
C MET A 89 12.43 -8.17 -0.65
N PHE A 90 11.28 -8.81 -0.59
CA PHE A 90 11.10 -10.23 -0.98
C PHE A 90 10.56 -10.38 -2.39
N GLY A 91 9.66 -9.50 -2.80
CA GLY A 91 9.08 -9.49 -4.14
C GLY A 91 9.95 -8.79 -5.18
N LYS A 92 9.49 -8.80 -6.42
CA LYS A 92 10.09 -8.04 -7.54
C LYS A 92 10.01 -6.54 -7.33
N ALA A 93 8.92 -6.10 -6.70
CA ALA A 93 8.67 -4.72 -6.31
C ALA A 93 7.77 -4.69 -5.08
N ALA A 94 7.73 -3.55 -4.41
CA ALA A 94 6.79 -3.27 -3.35
C ALA A 94 6.28 -1.83 -3.43
N TYR A 95 5.10 -1.60 -2.83
CA TYR A 95 4.55 -0.26 -2.73
C TYR A 95 4.10 0.04 -1.29
N PHE A 96 4.18 1.33 -0.95
CA PHE A 96 3.85 1.89 0.36
C PHE A 96 2.87 3.05 0.19
N SER A 97 2.04 3.25 1.18
CA SER A 97 1.14 4.40 1.27
C SER A 97 1.45 5.21 2.52
N PHE A 98 1.49 6.52 2.36
CA PHE A 98 1.74 7.48 3.44
C PHE A 98 0.54 8.40 3.68
N GLN A 99 -0.66 7.93 3.34
CA GLN A 99 -1.91 8.64 3.61
C GLN A 99 -2.17 8.81 5.12
N TRP A 100 -3.12 9.68 5.46
CA TRP A 100 -3.47 10.04 6.83
C TRP A 100 -3.79 8.86 7.77
N ASN A 101 -4.33 7.77 7.24
CA ASN A 101 -4.72 6.59 7.99
C ASN A 101 -3.66 5.48 8.04
N LYS A 102 -2.43 5.78 7.64
CA LYS A 102 -1.33 4.80 7.62
C LYS A 102 -0.47 4.89 8.89
N PRO A 103 0.23 3.80 9.28
CA PRO A 103 1.10 3.77 10.46
C PRO A 103 2.18 4.87 10.44
N PHE A 104 2.70 5.18 9.26
CA PHE A 104 3.54 6.33 9.00
C PHE A 104 2.84 7.23 7.98
N THR A 105 2.70 8.52 8.28
CA THR A 105 2.00 9.43 7.38
C THR A 105 2.79 10.71 7.09
N THR A 106 2.72 11.13 5.84
CA THR A 106 3.13 12.46 5.35
C THR A 106 1.92 13.29 4.92
N GLY A 107 0.70 12.83 5.28
CA GLY A 107 -0.57 13.41 4.87
C GLY A 107 -1.10 12.77 3.61
N LEU A 108 -0.41 12.91 2.51
CA LEU A 108 -0.62 12.21 1.24
C LEU A 108 0.74 11.72 0.74
N GLY A 109 0.71 10.72 -0.12
CA GLY A 109 1.91 10.20 -0.76
C GLY A 109 1.99 8.68 -0.76
N GLY A 110 2.98 8.20 -1.45
CA GLY A 110 3.32 6.78 -1.55
C GLY A 110 4.73 6.62 -2.07
N MET A 111 5.19 5.39 -2.07
CA MET A 111 6.52 5.03 -2.57
C MET A 111 6.44 3.66 -3.23
N ALA A 112 7.11 3.49 -4.33
CA ALA A 112 7.40 2.18 -4.91
C ALA A 112 8.89 1.90 -4.80
N ILE A 113 9.25 0.66 -4.52
CA ILE A 113 10.64 0.21 -4.45
C ILE A 113 10.82 -1.06 -5.28
N THR A 114 12.00 -1.20 -5.86
CA THR A 114 12.43 -2.41 -6.57
C THR A 114 13.96 -2.47 -6.61
N ASN A 115 14.52 -3.68 -6.68
CA ASN A 115 15.95 -3.92 -6.93
C ASN A 115 16.26 -4.12 -8.42
N ASP A 116 15.25 -4.03 -9.30
CA ASP A 116 15.39 -4.14 -10.74
C ASP A 116 15.53 -2.74 -11.34
N ALA A 117 16.72 -2.44 -11.89
CA ALA A 117 17.03 -1.12 -12.44
C ALA A 117 16.12 -0.75 -13.62
N ASP A 118 15.84 -1.70 -14.52
CA ASP A 118 14.96 -1.46 -15.67
C ASP A 118 13.53 -1.16 -15.24
N LEU A 119 13.05 -1.88 -14.22
CA LEU A 119 11.73 -1.63 -13.64
C LEU A 119 11.69 -0.28 -12.92
N ALA A 120 12.76 0.09 -12.21
CA ALA A 120 12.87 1.38 -11.55
C ALA A 120 12.79 2.55 -12.53
N GLU A 121 13.52 2.45 -13.68
CA GLU A 121 13.45 3.46 -14.74
C GLU A 121 12.06 3.57 -15.36
N LYS A 122 11.40 2.45 -15.61
CA LYS A 122 10.02 2.43 -16.13
C LYS A 122 9.03 3.08 -15.14
N ILE A 123 9.14 2.75 -13.85
CA ILE A 123 8.29 3.37 -12.82
C ILE A 123 8.55 4.88 -12.78
N LYS A 124 9.82 5.29 -12.79
CA LYS A 124 10.18 6.71 -12.82
C LYS A 124 9.59 7.41 -14.03
N GLY A 125 9.73 6.83 -15.23
CA GLY A 125 9.17 7.40 -16.45
C GLY A 125 7.65 7.58 -16.39
N LEU A 126 6.92 6.60 -15.83
CA LEU A 126 5.47 6.72 -15.59
C LEU A 126 5.14 7.81 -14.55
N CYS A 127 5.93 7.91 -13.49
CA CYS A 127 5.75 8.99 -12.52
C CYS A 127 5.95 10.37 -13.16
N ASP A 128 6.99 10.51 -13.97
CA ASP A 128 7.33 11.78 -14.64
C ASP A 128 6.27 12.19 -15.70
N SER A 129 5.60 11.20 -16.33
CA SER A 129 4.56 11.46 -17.35
C SER A 129 3.16 11.65 -16.77
N ASP A 130 2.79 10.89 -15.76
CA ASP A 130 1.40 10.76 -15.33
C ASP A 130 1.11 11.49 -14.01
N LEU A 131 2.15 11.81 -13.22
CA LEU A 131 1.99 12.53 -11.96
C LEU A 131 2.30 14.01 -12.12
N CYS A 132 1.41 14.85 -11.58
CA CYS A 132 1.63 16.28 -11.50
C CYS A 132 2.27 16.65 -10.16
N MET A 133 3.27 17.52 -10.19
CA MET A 133 3.84 18.10 -8.98
C MET A 133 2.78 18.92 -8.24
N PRO A 134 2.68 18.82 -6.91
CA PRO A 134 1.73 19.61 -6.15
C PRO A 134 2.07 21.10 -6.24
N SER A 135 1.05 21.94 -6.26
CA SER A 135 1.21 23.38 -6.20
C SER A 135 1.77 23.82 -4.84
N ALA A 136 2.41 24.98 -4.80
CA ALA A 136 2.92 25.55 -3.53
C ALA A 136 1.81 25.72 -2.48
N LYS A 137 0.57 26.03 -2.91
CA LYS A 137 -0.60 26.12 -2.03
C LYS A 137 -0.96 24.77 -1.42
N GLU A 138 -0.95 23.70 -2.19
CA GLU A 138 -1.23 22.34 -1.70
C GLU A 138 -0.16 21.88 -0.73
N VAL A 139 1.11 22.13 -1.03
CA VAL A 139 2.24 21.81 -0.14
C VAL A 139 2.09 22.55 1.20
N LEU A 140 1.81 23.85 1.16
CA LEU A 140 1.63 24.64 2.38
C LEU A 140 0.44 24.14 3.20
N MET A 141 -0.69 23.87 2.54
CA MET A 141 -1.90 23.36 3.18
C MET A 141 -1.67 21.98 3.82
N LEU A 142 -1.04 21.05 3.10
CA LEU A 142 -0.73 19.71 3.63
C LEU A 142 0.26 19.79 4.80
N THR A 143 1.26 20.68 4.73
CA THR A 143 2.21 20.88 5.81
C THR A 143 1.53 21.42 7.07
N ALA A 144 0.65 22.41 6.93
CA ALA A 144 -0.15 22.94 8.03
C ALA A 144 -1.07 21.88 8.63
N GLN A 145 -1.77 21.11 7.79
CA GLN A 145 -2.61 20.00 8.24
C GLN A 145 -1.82 18.94 9.01
N LEU A 146 -0.63 18.57 8.52
CA LEU A 146 0.23 17.58 9.18
C LEU A 146 0.72 18.10 10.54
N ALA A 147 1.07 19.37 10.66
CA ALA A 147 1.47 20.00 11.92
C ALA A 147 0.30 19.96 12.92
N VAL A 148 -0.89 20.37 12.52
CA VAL A 148 -2.09 20.32 13.35
C VAL A 148 -2.42 18.88 13.75
N TYR A 149 -2.39 17.94 12.80
CA TYR A 149 -2.60 16.53 13.07
C TYR A 149 -1.65 16.01 14.16
N ARG A 150 -0.35 16.29 14.06
CA ARG A 150 0.65 15.86 15.04
C ARG A 150 0.47 16.48 16.42
N MET A 151 -0.05 17.71 16.50
CA MET A 151 -0.32 18.38 17.78
C MET A 151 -1.55 17.81 18.49
N PHE A 152 -2.56 17.32 17.74
CA PHE A 152 -3.86 16.94 18.29
C PHE A 152 -4.18 15.45 18.24
N ILE A 153 -3.31 14.61 17.68
CA ILE A 153 -3.55 13.15 17.58
C ILE A 153 -3.16 12.41 18.87
N TYR A 154 -3.76 12.81 19.98
CA TYR A 154 -3.62 12.11 21.25
C TYR A 154 -4.95 11.43 21.62
N PRO A 155 -4.96 10.33 22.42
CA PRO A 155 -6.17 9.56 22.69
C PRO A 155 -7.38 10.39 23.14
N ARG A 156 -7.14 11.48 23.87
CA ARG A 156 -8.21 12.36 24.39
C ARG A 156 -8.77 13.35 23.36
N THR A 157 -8.01 13.69 22.33
CA THR A 157 -8.38 14.72 21.36
C THR A 157 -8.65 14.16 19.97
N THR A 158 -8.25 12.91 19.70
CA THR A 158 -8.37 12.28 18.39
C THR A 158 -9.79 12.26 17.85
N ALA A 159 -10.78 11.91 18.67
CA ALA A 159 -12.19 11.85 18.22
C ALA A 159 -12.70 13.23 17.78
N LEU A 160 -12.39 14.27 18.56
CA LEU A 160 -12.77 15.65 18.23
C LEU A 160 -12.06 16.12 16.96
N ALA A 161 -10.75 15.91 16.89
CA ALA A 161 -9.92 16.29 15.73
C ALA A 161 -10.40 15.59 14.44
N GLN A 162 -10.72 14.29 14.50
CA GLN A 162 -11.26 13.55 13.37
C GLN A 162 -12.63 14.06 12.92
N ASN A 163 -13.52 14.41 13.85
CA ASN A 163 -14.83 14.95 13.51
C ASN A 163 -14.72 16.32 12.84
N ILE A 164 -13.85 17.19 13.34
CA ILE A 164 -13.57 18.48 12.71
C ILE A 164 -12.96 18.27 11.30
N PHE A 165 -11.98 17.39 11.18
CA PHE A 165 -11.34 17.07 9.91
C PHE A 165 -12.36 16.56 8.87
N ARG A 166 -13.23 15.62 9.25
CA ARG A 166 -14.31 15.11 8.38
C ARG A 166 -15.27 16.22 7.93
N TYR A 167 -15.63 17.11 8.84
CA TYR A 167 -16.48 18.25 8.52
C TYR A 167 -15.81 19.18 7.51
N LEU A 168 -14.55 19.54 7.73
CA LEU A 168 -13.79 20.41 6.83
C LEU A 168 -13.54 19.78 5.45
N THR A 169 -13.29 18.46 5.42
CA THR A 169 -13.16 17.71 4.16
C THR A 169 -14.45 17.76 3.33
N LYS A 170 -15.62 17.58 3.98
CA LYS A 170 -16.93 17.71 3.30
C LYS A 170 -17.19 19.12 2.74
N LYS A 171 -16.58 20.13 3.34
CA LYS A 171 -16.66 21.53 2.86
C LYS A 171 -15.58 21.89 1.83
N GLY A 172 -14.70 20.96 1.47
CA GLY A 172 -13.59 21.23 0.55
C GLY A 172 -12.51 22.16 1.10
N ALA A 173 -12.52 22.40 2.41
CA ALA A 173 -11.57 23.32 3.06
C ALA A 173 -10.22 22.67 3.36
N VAL A 174 -10.14 21.35 3.31
CA VAL A 174 -8.90 20.57 3.52
C VAL A 174 -8.79 19.45 2.49
N VAL A 175 -7.57 19.05 2.18
CA VAL A 175 -7.32 17.89 1.31
C VAL A 175 -7.48 16.63 2.14
N GLY A 176 -8.56 15.89 1.90
CA GLY A 176 -8.83 14.60 2.53
C GLY A 176 -8.50 13.43 1.61
N SER A 177 -8.30 12.26 2.21
CA SER A 177 -8.42 11.03 1.45
C SER A 177 -9.87 10.91 0.97
N SER A 178 -10.06 10.51 -0.29
CA SER A 178 -11.39 10.20 -0.82
C SER A 178 -12.14 9.27 0.14
N SER A 179 -13.29 9.71 0.60
CA SER A 179 -14.27 8.90 1.32
C SER A 179 -14.79 7.78 0.45
#